data_bab274730c283f13055e40c0fd0fe70f
#
_entry.id   bab274730c283f13055e40c0fd0fe70f
#
_cell.length_a   1.000
_cell.length_b   1.000
_cell.length_c   1.000
_cell.angle_alpha   90.00
_cell.angle_beta   90.00
_cell.angle_gamma   90.00
#
_symmetry.space_group_name_H-M   'P 1'
#
loop_
_entity.id
_entity.type
_entity.pdbx_description
1 polymer ?
#
loop_
_entity_poly.entity_id
_entity_poly.type
_entity_poly.pdbx_seq_one_letter_code
_entity_poly.pdbx_strand_id
1 'polypeptide(L)'
;GGLVAMLFMQFKLGPDMALCLIKSILFALLSAFVVMPGLLMLFGPLIDKTGHRSFVPKISFVGKFAYATRHVVPILFVALAVIGWRLSSDCPYAYGYGLISAPKLNETQIAENMIDDNFSTKNLMALVVPAGDYDKERAILDELEQYDEVDSTLGLSNVEAMGGYMLTDRLTPRQFSELTDLDYEVAEFLYGAYAANHENYGKIVGGLSTYSVPLIDMFLFLYDEVQQGYVTLDDELQSTLDDAYTQMTNAKLQLQSEQYSRMLIYSTLPVSGDETYAFTDTVTAIAQKYYPGEKVYLAGDSTNEYEFEKSFAVDNKVVSIVSILIVMAVLLFTFNSAGMPVLLILVIQGCIWI
;
A
#
# COMPACT_ATOMS: atom_id res chain seq x y z
N GLY A 1 -24.96 -6.05 -18.38
CA GLY A 1 -24.91 -6.98 -17.23
C GLY A 1 -23.59 -6.83 -16.50
N GLY A 2 -22.45 -7.21 -17.13
CA GLY A 2 -21.13 -7.21 -16.47
C GLY A 2 -20.70 -5.86 -15.90
N LEU A 3 -20.98 -4.75 -16.58
CA LEU A 3 -20.66 -3.41 -16.05
C LEU A 3 -21.42 -3.06 -14.76
N VAL A 4 -22.62 -3.58 -14.61
CA VAL A 4 -23.38 -3.39 -13.35
C VAL A 4 -22.76 -4.18 -12.21
N ALA A 5 -22.15 -5.34 -12.49
CA ALA A 5 -21.43 -6.12 -11.50
C ALA A 5 -20.20 -5.37 -10.94
N MET A 6 -19.52 -4.57 -11.74
CA MET A 6 -18.39 -3.75 -11.29
C MET A 6 -18.78 -2.67 -10.26
N LEU A 7 -20.07 -2.30 -10.15
CA LEU A 7 -20.54 -1.38 -9.09
C LEU A 7 -20.45 -2.00 -7.68
N PHE A 8 -20.31 -3.31 -7.58
CA PHE A 8 -20.18 -4.05 -6.31
C PHE A 8 -18.74 -4.30 -5.90
N MET A 9 -17.76 -3.77 -6.66
CA MET A 9 -16.34 -3.84 -6.27
C MET A 9 -16.07 -2.97 -5.05
N GLN A 10 -15.21 -3.44 -4.17
CA GLN A 10 -14.71 -2.68 -3.01
C GLN A 10 -13.70 -1.62 -3.45
N PHE A 11 -12.93 -1.92 -4.48
CA PHE A 11 -11.95 -1.01 -5.04
C PHE A 11 -12.63 0.13 -5.81
N LYS A 12 -12.47 1.36 -5.35
CA LYS A 12 -13.20 2.55 -5.82
C LYS A 12 -13.09 2.80 -7.34
N LEU A 13 -11.99 2.41 -7.96
CA LEU A 13 -11.81 2.54 -9.41
C LEU A 13 -12.85 1.71 -10.21
N GLY A 14 -13.26 0.56 -9.69
CA GLY A 14 -14.25 -0.32 -10.32
C GLY A 14 -15.60 0.35 -10.52
N PRO A 15 -16.27 0.86 -9.48
CA PRO A 15 -17.52 1.62 -9.60
C PRO A 15 -17.40 2.87 -10.48
N ASP A 16 -16.31 3.62 -10.40
CA ASP A 16 -16.09 4.83 -11.20
C ASP A 16 -16.00 4.50 -12.70
N MET A 17 -15.21 3.48 -13.06
CA MET A 17 -15.14 2.98 -14.44
C MET A 17 -16.49 2.43 -14.92
N ALA A 18 -17.19 1.68 -14.06
CA ALA A 18 -18.49 1.13 -14.40
C ALA A 18 -19.50 2.24 -14.73
N LEU A 19 -19.57 3.29 -13.93
CA LEU A 19 -20.47 4.44 -14.17
C LEU A 19 -20.13 5.15 -15.49
N CYS A 20 -18.86 5.37 -15.79
CA CYS A 20 -18.43 5.97 -17.05
C CYS A 20 -18.83 5.12 -18.26
N LEU A 21 -18.59 3.80 -18.19
CA LEU A 21 -18.93 2.88 -19.27
C LEU A 21 -20.46 2.70 -19.43
N ILE A 22 -21.23 2.64 -18.35
CA ILE A 22 -22.68 2.57 -18.39
C ILE A 22 -23.25 3.83 -19.06
N LYS A 23 -22.78 5.03 -18.68
CA LYS A 23 -23.16 6.29 -19.34
C LYS A 23 -22.87 6.25 -20.83
N SER A 24 -21.67 5.82 -21.23
CA SER A 24 -21.27 5.72 -22.63
C SER A 24 -22.18 4.80 -23.43
N ILE A 25 -22.54 3.63 -22.89
CA ILE A 25 -23.46 2.71 -23.55
C ILE A 25 -24.87 3.27 -23.64
N LEU A 26 -25.36 3.94 -22.58
CA LEU A 26 -26.68 4.57 -22.63
C LEU A 26 -26.76 5.68 -23.68
N PHE A 27 -25.73 6.52 -23.78
CA PHE A 27 -25.66 7.55 -24.82
C PHE A 27 -25.53 6.94 -26.23
N ALA A 28 -24.75 5.86 -26.40
CA ALA A 28 -24.64 5.14 -27.66
C ALA A 28 -26.00 4.54 -28.09
N LEU A 29 -26.75 3.94 -27.16
CA LEU A 29 -28.10 3.44 -27.40
C LEU A 29 -29.06 4.55 -27.78
N LEU A 30 -29.07 5.65 -27.02
CA LEU A 30 -29.91 6.82 -27.31
C LEU A 30 -29.59 7.37 -28.70
N SER A 31 -28.32 7.52 -29.04
CA SER A 31 -27.88 7.95 -30.36
C SER A 31 -28.33 6.99 -31.47
N ALA A 32 -28.21 5.68 -31.25
CA ALA A 32 -28.64 4.67 -32.21
C ALA A 32 -30.16 4.71 -32.45
N PHE A 33 -30.96 4.93 -31.42
CA PHE A 33 -32.44 4.96 -31.56
C PHE A 33 -32.99 6.31 -32.03
N VAL A 34 -32.34 7.43 -31.72
CA VAL A 34 -32.84 8.77 -32.05
C VAL A 34 -32.15 9.35 -33.29
N VAL A 35 -30.79 9.30 -33.32
CA VAL A 35 -30.01 9.96 -34.38
C VAL A 35 -29.96 9.11 -35.64
N MET A 36 -29.71 7.78 -35.48
CA MET A 36 -29.52 6.90 -36.61
C MET A 36 -30.71 6.82 -37.57
N PRO A 37 -31.99 6.67 -37.12
CA PRO A 37 -33.13 6.68 -38.02
C PRO A 37 -33.29 8.01 -38.75
N GLY A 38 -33.06 9.14 -38.08
CA GLY A 38 -33.08 10.47 -38.71
C GLY A 38 -32.03 10.62 -39.81
N LEU A 39 -30.80 10.18 -39.54
CA LEU A 39 -29.74 10.18 -40.55
C LEU A 39 -30.04 9.25 -41.72
N LEU A 40 -30.56 8.05 -41.47
CA LEU A 40 -30.93 7.09 -42.53
C LEU A 40 -32.02 7.67 -43.42
N MET A 41 -33.02 8.37 -42.86
CA MET A 41 -34.07 9.05 -43.65
C MET A 41 -33.48 10.20 -44.48
N LEU A 42 -32.59 10.99 -43.90
CA LEU A 42 -31.96 12.12 -44.59
C LEU A 42 -31.05 11.69 -45.72
N PHE A 43 -30.21 10.66 -45.51
CA PHE A 43 -29.20 10.20 -46.44
C PHE A 43 -29.64 8.99 -47.27
N GLY A 44 -30.87 8.49 -47.14
CA GLY A 44 -31.42 7.36 -47.87
C GLY A 44 -31.13 7.39 -49.38
N PRO A 45 -31.45 8.50 -50.09
CA PRO A 45 -31.21 8.60 -51.54
C PRO A 45 -29.73 8.55 -51.93
N LEU A 46 -28.81 8.95 -51.04
CA LEU A 46 -27.37 8.83 -51.26
C LEU A 46 -26.90 7.39 -51.03
N ILE A 47 -27.43 6.73 -50.00
CA ILE A 47 -27.11 5.33 -49.66
C ILE A 47 -27.52 4.42 -50.79
N ASP A 48 -28.68 4.62 -51.38
CA ASP A 48 -29.15 3.84 -52.53
C ASP A 48 -28.28 4.01 -53.79
N LYS A 49 -27.70 5.18 -54.01
CA LYS A 49 -26.73 5.45 -55.07
C LYS A 49 -25.38 4.81 -54.86
N THR A 50 -24.97 4.54 -53.63
CA THR A 50 -23.68 3.95 -53.27
C THR A 50 -23.77 2.42 -53.06
N GLY A 51 -24.87 1.81 -53.45
CA GLY A 51 -25.08 0.37 -53.37
C GLY A 51 -23.97 -0.43 -54.02
N HIS A 52 -23.33 -1.32 -53.28
CA HIS A 52 -22.31 -2.20 -53.77
C HIS A 52 -22.61 -3.68 -53.45
N ARG A 53 -21.98 -4.60 -54.15
CA ARG A 53 -22.12 -6.03 -53.86
C ARG A 53 -21.59 -6.36 -52.49
N SER A 54 -22.32 -7.19 -51.73
CA SER A 54 -21.86 -7.65 -50.40
C SER A 54 -20.51 -8.36 -50.50
N PHE A 55 -19.54 -7.86 -49.74
CA PHE A 55 -18.22 -8.50 -49.57
C PHE A 55 -18.23 -9.65 -48.55
N VAL A 56 -19.33 -9.83 -47.81
CA VAL A 56 -19.43 -10.90 -46.80
C VAL A 56 -19.62 -12.25 -47.53
N PRO A 57 -18.66 -13.17 -47.45
CA PRO A 57 -18.80 -14.47 -48.10
C PRO A 57 -19.91 -15.27 -47.41
N LYS A 58 -20.58 -16.15 -48.15
CA LYS A 58 -21.56 -17.09 -47.58
C LYS A 58 -20.82 -18.12 -46.70
N ILE A 59 -21.00 -18.02 -45.38
CA ILE A 59 -20.30 -18.82 -44.35
C ILE A 59 -21.03 -20.18 -44.14
N SER A 60 -21.51 -20.81 -45.20
CA SER A 60 -22.15 -22.12 -45.12
C SER A 60 -21.20 -23.26 -44.70
N PHE A 61 -19.88 -23.05 -44.88
CA PHE A 61 -18.83 -23.97 -44.40
C PHE A 61 -18.83 -24.13 -42.89
N VAL A 62 -18.97 -23.03 -42.13
CA VAL A 62 -18.96 -23.06 -40.64
C VAL A 62 -20.12 -23.90 -40.10
N GLY A 63 -21.31 -23.80 -40.70
CA GLY A 63 -22.46 -24.62 -40.29
C GLY A 63 -22.25 -26.11 -40.57
N LYS A 64 -21.65 -26.47 -41.72
CA LYS A 64 -21.32 -27.86 -42.02
C LYS A 64 -20.24 -28.42 -41.11
N PHE A 65 -19.21 -27.62 -40.81
CA PHE A 65 -18.15 -27.99 -39.85
C PHE A 65 -18.70 -28.19 -38.46
N ALA A 66 -19.50 -27.26 -37.95
CA ALA A 66 -20.13 -27.37 -36.62
C ALA A 66 -21.01 -28.62 -36.51
N TYR A 67 -21.78 -28.94 -37.56
CA TYR A 67 -22.59 -30.15 -37.57
C TYR A 67 -21.76 -31.45 -37.60
N ALA A 68 -20.69 -31.49 -38.37
CA ALA A 68 -19.80 -32.65 -38.47
C ALA A 68 -19.04 -32.90 -37.15
N THR A 69 -18.68 -31.82 -36.43
CA THR A 69 -17.86 -31.90 -35.22
C THR A 69 -18.68 -31.80 -33.91
N ARG A 70 -20.02 -31.85 -34.02
CA ARG A 70 -20.96 -31.62 -32.88
C ARG A 70 -20.74 -32.50 -31.64
N HIS A 71 -20.10 -33.65 -31.77
CA HIS A 71 -19.82 -34.57 -30.69
C HIS A 71 -18.39 -34.43 -30.15
N VAL A 72 -17.44 -33.99 -30.94
CA VAL A 72 -16.02 -33.89 -30.58
C VAL A 72 -15.71 -32.53 -29.95
N VAL A 73 -16.15 -31.45 -30.61
CA VAL A 73 -15.85 -30.08 -30.14
C VAL A 73 -16.36 -29.80 -28.70
N PRO A 74 -17.56 -30.18 -28.28
CA PRO A 74 -18.00 -29.95 -26.90
C PRO A 74 -17.16 -30.68 -25.86
N ILE A 75 -16.72 -31.93 -26.15
CA ILE A 75 -15.87 -32.69 -25.23
C ILE A 75 -14.50 -32.04 -25.12
N LEU A 76 -13.90 -31.65 -26.25
CA LEU A 76 -12.63 -30.92 -26.26
C LEU A 76 -12.73 -29.58 -25.56
N PHE A 77 -13.83 -28.85 -25.77
CA PHE A 77 -14.10 -27.57 -25.10
C PHE A 77 -14.17 -27.72 -23.57
N VAL A 78 -14.90 -28.73 -23.07
CA VAL A 78 -15.00 -28.99 -21.62
C VAL A 78 -13.62 -29.34 -21.05
N ALA A 79 -12.84 -30.16 -21.75
CA ALA A 79 -11.49 -30.52 -21.31
C ALA A 79 -10.59 -29.26 -21.24
N LEU A 80 -10.61 -28.42 -22.28
CA LEU A 80 -9.86 -27.14 -22.29
C LEU A 80 -10.35 -26.17 -21.22
N ALA A 81 -11.66 -26.07 -20.98
CA ALA A 81 -12.23 -25.21 -19.96
C ALA A 81 -11.80 -25.63 -18.53
N VAL A 82 -11.72 -26.94 -18.27
CA VAL A 82 -11.23 -27.46 -16.97
C VAL A 82 -9.74 -27.17 -16.80
N ILE A 83 -8.94 -27.37 -17.84
CA ILE A 83 -7.50 -27.03 -17.81
C ILE A 83 -7.32 -25.53 -17.62
N GLY A 84 -8.04 -24.72 -18.40
CA GLY A 84 -7.99 -23.26 -18.32
C GLY A 84 -8.41 -22.73 -16.94
N TRP A 85 -9.46 -23.31 -16.35
CA TRP A 85 -9.88 -22.97 -14.99
C TRP A 85 -8.79 -23.24 -13.96
N ARG A 86 -8.10 -24.39 -14.06
CA ARG A 86 -6.98 -24.70 -13.14
C ARG A 86 -5.85 -23.72 -13.32
N LEU A 87 -5.38 -23.47 -14.55
CA LEU A 87 -4.30 -22.53 -14.84
C LEU A 87 -4.66 -21.09 -14.45
N SER A 88 -5.90 -20.67 -14.67
CA SER A 88 -6.39 -19.35 -14.29
C SER A 88 -6.47 -19.17 -12.76
N SER A 89 -6.71 -20.23 -12.01
CA SER A 89 -6.75 -20.17 -10.54
C SER A 89 -5.36 -20.00 -9.91
N ASP A 90 -4.33 -20.46 -10.60
CA ASP A 90 -2.93 -20.38 -10.16
C ASP A 90 -2.20 -19.15 -10.74
N CYS A 91 -2.92 -18.28 -11.48
CA CYS A 91 -2.33 -17.08 -12.07
C CYS A 91 -2.12 -16.02 -10.99
N PRO A 92 -0.87 -15.57 -10.76
CA PRO A 92 -0.61 -14.51 -9.79
C PRO A 92 -1.20 -13.19 -10.30
N TYR A 93 -1.93 -12.50 -9.43
CA TYR A 93 -2.37 -11.14 -9.70
C TYR A 93 -1.23 -10.18 -9.39
N ALA A 94 -0.55 -9.68 -10.42
CA ALA A 94 0.52 -8.70 -10.27
C ALA A 94 -0.04 -7.29 -10.53
N TYR A 95 -0.02 -6.44 -9.52
CA TYR A 95 -0.63 -5.10 -9.59
C TYR A 95 0.38 -3.96 -9.43
N GLY A 96 1.68 -4.27 -9.29
CA GLY A 96 2.73 -3.27 -9.15
C GLY A 96 2.96 -2.44 -10.41
N TYR A 97 3.10 -1.15 -10.23
CA TYR A 97 3.48 -0.25 -11.33
C TYR A 97 4.80 -0.66 -12.00
N GLY A 98 5.73 -1.24 -11.24
CA GLY A 98 7.00 -1.76 -11.74
C GLY A 98 6.87 -2.99 -12.66
N LEU A 99 5.73 -3.69 -12.62
CA LEU A 99 5.45 -4.86 -13.46
C LEU A 99 4.78 -4.51 -14.80
N ILE A 100 4.33 -3.28 -14.96
CA ILE A 100 3.78 -2.77 -16.24
C ILE A 100 4.96 -2.40 -17.14
N SER A 101 5.62 -3.40 -17.72
CA SER A 101 6.66 -3.16 -18.71
C SER A 101 6.04 -2.78 -20.06
N ALA A 102 6.25 -1.54 -20.48
CA ALA A 102 5.94 -1.12 -21.84
C ALA A 102 6.98 -1.74 -22.81
N PRO A 103 6.58 -2.11 -24.05
CA PRO A 103 7.53 -2.61 -25.06
C PRO A 103 8.66 -1.64 -25.40
N LYS A 104 8.48 -0.36 -25.09
CA LYS A 104 9.50 0.69 -25.12
C LYS A 104 9.55 1.36 -23.76
N LEU A 105 10.69 1.26 -23.11
CA LEU A 105 10.95 2.01 -21.87
C LEU A 105 10.90 3.51 -22.17
N ASN A 106 10.19 4.26 -21.34
CA ASN A 106 10.25 5.71 -21.35
C ASN A 106 11.51 6.21 -20.62
N GLU A 107 11.82 7.50 -20.70
CA GLU A 107 13.00 8.08 -20.07
C GLU A 107 13.00 7.92 -18.54
N THR A 108 11.83 7.95 -17.91
CA THR A 108 11.68 7.73 -16.47
C THR A 108 12.04 6.30 -16.09
N GLN A 109 11.53 5.30 -16.81
CA GLN A 109 11.85 3.89 -16.57
C GLN A 109 13.32 3.56 -16.83
N ILE A 110 13.95 4.21 -17.82
CA ILE A 110 15.39 4.08 -18.06
C ILE A 110 16.17 4.66 -16.88
N ALA A 111 15.78 5.83 -16.37
CA ALA A 111 16.43 6.45 -15.22
C ALA A 111 16.22 5.62 -13.94
N GLU A 112 15.04 5.07 -13.73
CA GLU A 112 14.69 4.18 -12.61
C GLU A 112 15.57 2.92 -12.64
N ASN A 113 15.66 2.23 -13.77
CA ASN A 113 16.56 1.09 -13.93
C ASN A 113 18.03 1.45 -13.67
N MET A 114 18.47 2.64 -14.12
CA MET A 114 19.85 3.11 -13.85
C MET A 114 20.08 3.37 -12.35
N ILE A 115 19.07 3.85 -11.63
CA ILE A 115 19.14 4.04 -10.19
C ILE A 115 19.21 2.67 -9.50
N ASP A 116 18.34 1.75 -9.86
CA ASP A 116 18.28 0.40 -9.29
C ASP A 116 19.59 -0.37 -9.52
N ASP A 117 20.14 -0.29 -10.73
CA ASP A 117 21.39 -0.97 -11.09
C ASP A 117 22.61 -0.41 -10.35
N ASN A 118 22.63 0.88 -10.01
CA ASN A 118 23.80 1.54 -9.43
C ASN A 118 23.72 1.79 -7.92
N PHE A 119 22.50 1.93 -7.36
CA PHE A 119 22.31 2.34 -5.97
C PHE A 119 21.59 1.30 -5.11
N SER A 120 21.26 0.12 -5.65
CA SER A 120 20.61 -0.97 -4.93
C SER A 120 19.41 -0.46 -4.11
N THR A 121 18.38 0.03 -4.79
CA THR A 121 17.18 0.55 -4.12
C THR A 121 16.60 -0.50 -3.19
N LYS A 122 16.31 -0.09 -1.97
CA LYS A 122 15.71 -0.96 -0.95
C LYS A 122 14.21 -0.76 -0.90
N ASN A 123 13.50 -1.82 -0.64
CA ASN A 123 12.08 -1.77 -0.38
C ASN A 123 11.83 -1.12 0.99
N LEU A 124 11.23 0.06 0.99
CA LEU A 124 10.99 0.86 2.20
C LEU A 124 9.57 0.67 2.71
N MET A 125 9.48 0.28 3.97
CA MET A 125 8.23 0.25 4.72
C MET A 125 8.30 1.18 5.93
N ALA A 126 7.21 1.87 6.23
CA ALA A 126 7.07 2.74 7.39
C ALA A 126 6.08 2.11 8.38
N LEU A 127 6.57 1.71 9.53
CA LEU A 127 5.77 1.24 10.64
C LEU A 127 5.43 2.43 11.55
N VAL A 128 4.15 2.60 11.85
CA VAL A 128 3.63 3.69 12.71
C VAL A 128 2.96 3.07 13.92
N VAL A 129 3.45 3.45 15.09
CA VAL A 129 2.98 2.98 16.41
C VAL A 129 2.62 4.17 17.29
N PRO A 130 1.86 3.98 18.38
CA PRO A 130 1.63 5.04 19.37
C PRO A 130 2.95 5.56 19.96
N ALA A 131 3.09 6.89 20.05
CA ALA A 131 4.30 7.53 20.55
C ALA A 131 4.43 7.45 22.07
N GLY A 132 5.66 7.57 22.58
CA GLY A 132 5.98 7.83 23.98
C GLY A 132 6.56 6.64 24.75
N ASP A 133 6.74 5.48 24.13
CA ASP A 133 7.37 4.31 24.74
C ASP A 133 8.61 3.90 23.93
N TYR A 134 9.71 4.61 24.15
CA TYR A 134 10.97 4.38 23.44
C TYR A 134 11.55 2.97 23.69
N ASP A 135 11.25 2.36 24.83
CA ASP A 135 11.73 1.01 25.15
C ASP A 135 11.03 -0.03 24.27
N LYS A 136 9.73 0.12 24.04
CA LYS A 136 8.99 -0.73 23.10
C LYS A 136 9.40 -0.49 21.64
N GLU A 137 9.59 0.78 21.27
CA GLU A 137 10.05 1.14 19.92
C GLU A 137 11.39 0.50 19.62
N ARG A 138 12.35 0.58 20.57
CA ARG A 138 13.66 -0.08 20.46
C ARG A 138 13.53 -1.59 20.35
N ALA A 139 12.73 -2.21 21.22
CA ALA A 139 12.54 -3.65 21.22
C ALA A 139 11.93 -4.17 19.89
N ILE A 140 11.07 -3.38 19.24
CA ILE A 140 10.56 -3.71 17.89
C ILE A 140 11.68 -3.65 16.87
N LEU A 141 12.50 -2.58 16.87
CA LEU A 141 13.60 -2.44 15.92
C LEU A 141 14.64 -3.55 16.09
N ASP A 142 15.03 -3.85 17.34
CA ASP A 142 15.97 -4.92 17.68
C ASP A 142 15.44 -6.30 17.25
N GLU A 143 14.12 -6.56 17.38
CA GLU A 143 13.51 -7.83 16.93
C GLU A 143 13.45 -7.90 15.41
N LEU A 144 13.15 -6.78 14.73
CA LEU A 144 13.12 -6.72 13.27
C LEU A 144 14.49 -6.91 12.64
N GLU A 145 15.55 -6.40 13.25
CA GLU A 145 16.94 -6.54 12.76
C GLU A 145 17.47 -7.97 12.87
N GLN A 146 16.76 -8.88 13.54
CA GLN A 146 17.11 -10.31 13.58
C GLN A 146 16.66 -11.08 12.33
N TYR A 147 15.85 -10.47 11.47
CA TYR A 147 15.36 -11.10 10.24
C TYR A 147 16.31 -10.83 9.07
N ASP A 148 16.64 -11.86 8.31
CA ASP A 148 17.51 -11.75 7.12
C ASP A 148 16.89 -10.88 6.01
N GLU A 149 15.58 -10.69 6.03
CA GLU A 149 14.82 -9.85 5.12
C GLU A 149 14.98 -8.34 5.40
N VAL A 150 15.56 -7.99 6.56
CA VAL A 150 15.79 -6.59 6.97
C VAL A 150 17.24 -6.22 6.71
N ASP A 151 17.44 -5.20 5.89
CA ASP A 151 18.75 -4.61 5.65
C ASP A 151 19.14 -3.65 6.77
N SER A 152 18.23 -2.79 7.15
CA SER A 152 18.42 -1.82 8.24
C SER A 152 17.09 -1.26 8.71
N THR A 153 17.11 -0.69 9.91
CA THR A 153 15.95 0.01 10.47
C THR A 153 16.34 1.43 10.90
N LEU A 154 15.37 2.34 10.93
CA LEU A 154 15.56 3.70 11.41
C LEU A 154 14.32 4.14 12.19
N GLY A 155 14.49 4.38 13.47
CA GLY A 155 13.51 4.98 14.37
C GLY A 155 14.19 5.93 15.33
N LEU A 156 13.44 6.74 16.06
CA LEU A 156 14.05 7.68 17.01
C LEU A 156 14.89 6.95 18.09
N SER A 157 14.51 5.73 18.42
CA SER A 157 15.15 4.91 19.46
C SER A 157 16.45 4.23 19.04
N ASN A 158 16.81 4.22 17.75
CA ASN A 158 18.09 3.70 17.27
C ASN A 158 18.94 4.73 16.52
N VAL A 159 18.59 6.02 16.61
CA VAL A 159 19.46 7.10 16.11
C VAL A 159 20.57 7.36 17.13
N GLU A 160 21.82 7.22 16.71
CA GLU A 160 22.99 7.55 17.52
C GLU A 160 23.10 9.07 17.70
N ALA A 161 23.33 9.49 18.95
CA ALA A 161 23.51 10.90 19.33
C ALA A 161 24.99 11.22 19.42
N MET A 162 25.54 11.22 20.63
CA MET A 162 26.93 11.49 20.93
C MET A 162 27.45 10.55 22.01
N GLY A 163 28.76 10.35 22.07
CA GLY A 163 29.37 9.52 23.09
C GLY A 163 28.96 8.05 23.12
N GLY A 164 28.42 7.52 22.02
CA GLY A 164 27.91 6.16 21.92
C GLY A 164 26.50 5.95 22.50
N TYR A 165 25.83 7.03 22.90
CA TYR A 165 24.43 6.97 23.35
C TYR A 165 23.47 7.16 22.18
N MET A 166 22.31 6.52 22.27
CA MET A 166 21.18 6.78 21.38
C MET A 166 20.36 7.97 21.86
N LEU A 167 19.63 8.63 20.95
CA LEU A 167 18.79 9.81 21.28
C LEU A 167 17.79 9.53 22.40
N THR A 168 17.32 8.31 22.52
CA THR A 168 16.31 7.91 23.51
C THR A 168 16.89 7.21 24.74
N ASP A 169 18.21 7.06 24.84
CA ASP A 169 18.84 6.49 26.04
C ASP A 169 18.56 7.36 27.25
N ARG A 170 18.22 6.70 28.35
CA ARG A 170 17.90 7.38 29.60
C ARG A 170 19.16 7.60 30.40
N LEU A 171 19.55 8.87 30.54
CA LEU A 171 20.75 9.27 31.28
C LEU A 171 20.37 9.80 32.66
N THR A 172 21.22 9.53 33.66
CA THR A 172 21.20 10.15 34.97
C THR A 172 21.88 11.53 34.92
N PRO A 173 21.68 12.42 35.91
CA PRO A 173 22.36 13.72 35.96
C PRO A 173 23.88 13.64 35.81
N ARG A 174 24.51 12.60 36.37
CA ARG A 174 25.96 12.39 36.27
C ARG A 174 26.38 12.02 34.83
N GLN A 175 25.69 11.08 34.20
CA GLN A 175 25.97 10.68 32.81
C GLN A 175 25.75 11.84 31.84
N PHE A 176 24.70 12.64 32.07
CA PHE A 176 24.42 13.82 31.26
C PHE A 176 25.50 14.91 31.47
N SER A 177 25.93 15.18 32.68
CA SER A 177 27.04 16.09 33.00
C SER A 177 28.34 15.67 32.32
N GLU A 178 28.71 14.41 32.40
CA GLU A 178 29.91 13.85 31.73
C GLU A 178 29.83 13.91 30.19
N LEU A 179 28.64 13.76 29.61
CA LEU A 179 28.41 13.79 28.19
C LEU A 179 28.46 15.21 27.60
N THR A 180 27.94 16.20 28.34
CA THR A 180 27.77 17.58 27.89
C THR A 180 28.82 18.55 28.39
N ASP A 181 29.75 18.05 29.22
CA ASP A 181 30.77 18.86 29.94
C ASP A 181 30.16 19.98 30.81
N LEU A 182 28.92 19.77 31.27
CA LEU A 182 28.27 20.67 32.25
C LEU A 182 28.62 20.29 33.68
N ASP A 183 28.68 21.30 34.54
CA ASP A 183 28.86 21.04 35.97
C ASP A 183 27.73 20.15 36.52
N TYR A 184 28.10 19.16 37.36
CA TYR A 184 27.14 18.22 37.93
C TYR A 184 25.98 18.91 38.69
N GLU A 185 26.28 20.00 39.40
CA GLU A 185 25.26 20.78 40.13
C GLU A 185 24.23 21.39 39.20
N VAL A 186 24.65 21.84 38.02
CA VAL A 186 23.78 22.37 36.95
C VAL A 186 22.93 21.25 36.35
N ALA A 187 23.54 20.10 36.05
CA ALA A 187 22.81 18.94 35.54
C ALA A 187 21.77 18.43 36.56
N GLU A 188 22.11 18.34 37.86
CA GLU A 188 21.17 17.93 38.91
C GLU A 188 20.01 18.93 39.04
N PHE A 189 20.29 20.23 38.96
CA PHE A 189 19.25 21.28 38.97
C PHE A 189 18.31 21.14 37.77
N LEU A 190 18.85 20.95 36.56
CA LEU A 190 18.09 20.72 35.34
C LEU A 190 17.14 19.51 35.47
N TYR A 191 17.64 18.40 35.98
CA TYR A 191 16.81 17.21 36.21
C TYR A 191 15.71 17.44 37.25
N GLY A 192 15.99 18.24 38.26
CA GLY A 192 14.98 18.67 39.23
C GLY A 192 13.89 19.54 38.61
N ALA A 193 14.27 20.49 37.75
CA ALA A 193 13.35 21.36 37.04
C ALA A 193 12.51 20.57 36.04
N TYR A 194 13.14 19.66 35.26
CA TYR A 194 12.45 18.75 34.36
C TYR A 194 11.39 17.90 35.07
N ALA A 195 11.78 17.29 36.18
CA ALA A 195 10.87 16.45 36.98
C ALA A 195 9.68 17.24 37.54
N ALA A 196 9.91 18.49 37.94
CA ALA A 196 8.84 19.38 38.44
C ALA A 196 7.85 19.75 37.32
N ASN A 197 8.35 20.07 36.15
CA ASN A 197 7.53 20.44 34.96
C ASN A 197 6.73 19.27 34.41
N HIS A 198 7.20 18.04 34.57
CA HIS A 198 6.55 16.83 34.04
C HIS A 198 5.81 16.02 35.12
N GLU A 199 5.46 16.64 36.27
CA GLU A 199 4.72 16.01 37.39
C GLU A 199 5.36 14.72 37.96
N ASN A 200 6.67 14.53 37.70
CA ASN A 200 7.40 13.34 38.13
C ASN A 200 8.09 13.51 39.51
N TYR A 201 8.14 14.73 40.02
CA TYR A 201 8.89 15.04 41.25
C TYR A 201 8.46 14.21 42.46
N GLY A 202 7.17 13.98 42.64
CA GLY A 202 6.63 13.14 43.72
C GLY A 202 6.75 11.62 43.46
N LYS A 203 7.24 11.19 42.30
CA LYS A 203 7.39 9.78 41.92
C LYS A 203 8.85 9.32 41.93
N ILE A 204 9.81 10.21 42.20
CA ILE A 204 11.23 9.88 42.18
C ILE A 204 11.56 9.06 43.42
N VAL A 205 11.92 7.79 43.21
CA VAL A 205 12.36 6.87 44.26
C VAL A 205 13.89 6.78 44.22
N GLY A 206 14.56 7.04 45.32
CA GLY A 206 16.02 6.98 45.41
C GLY A 206 16.75 8.32 45.21
N GLY A 207 16.04 9.39 44.97
CA GLY A 207 16.60 10.74 44.81
C GLY A 207 16.92 11.09 43.33
N LEU A 208 17.27 12.36 43.10
CA LEU A 208 17.56 12.90 41.75
C LEU A 208 18.79 12.22 41.09
N SER A 209 19.74 11.76 41.88
CA SER A 209 20.96 11.11 41.37
C SER A 209 20.70 9.80 40.59
N THR A 210 19.56 9.16 40.83
CA THR A 210 19.14 7.93 40.17
C THR A 210 18.00 8.15 39.13
N TYR A 211 17.45 9.36 39.11
CA TYR A 211 16.43 9.72 38.13
C TYR A 211 17.04 9.85 36.76
N SER A 212 16.44 9.19 35.77
CA SER A 212 16.93 9.19 34.41
C SER A 212 15.88 9.67 33.42
N VAL A 213 16.32 10.45 32.43
CA VAL A 213 15.48 11.09 31.42
C VAL A 213 16.07 10.75 30.03
N PRO A 214 15.25 10.51 29.00
CA PRO A 214 15.74 10.34 27.64
C PRO A 214 16.62 11.51 27.22
N LEU A 215 17.73 11.20 26.56
CA LEU A 215 18.73 12.20 26.15
C LEU A 215 18.11 13.33 25.32
N ILE A 216 17.29 12.97 24.32
CA ILE A 216 16.61 13.95 23.46
C ILE A 216 15.69 14.89 24.26
N ASP A 217 14.95 14.37 25.23
CA ASP A 217 14.01 15.18 26.01
C ASP A 217 14.76 16.13 26.94
N MET A 218 15.89 15.68 27.50
CA MET A 218 16.74 16.52 28.34
C MET A 218 17.47 17.61 27.53
N PHE A 219 17.92 17.29 26.32
CA PHE A 219 18.53 18.27 25.43
C PHE A 219 17.56 19.37 24.98
N LEU A 220 16.35 18.97 24.61
CA LEU A 220 15.30 19.93 24.23
C LEU A 220 14.92 20.83 25.41
N PHE A 221 14.83 20.23 26.61
CA PHE A 221 14.56 20.98 27.84
C PHE A 221 15.70 21.94 28.18
N LEU A 222 16.97 21.51 28.12
CA LEU A 222 18.14 22.39 28.33
C LEU A 222 18.11 23.57 27.35
N TYR A 223 17.80 23.31 26.07
CA TYR A 223 17.70 24.39 25.09
C TYR A 223 16.65 25.42 25.46
N ASP A 224 15.47 24.98 25.87
CA ASP A 224 14.39 25.87 26.30
C ASP A 224 14.77 26.71 27.56
N GLU A 225 15.44 26.09 28.52
CA GLU A 225 15.92 26.79 29.73
C GLU A 225 17.01 27.84 29.42
N VAL A 226 17.89 27.55 28.47
CA VAL A 226 18.91 28.49 27.98
C VAL A 226 18.24 29.67 27.23
N GLN A 227 17.28 29.40 26.37
CA GLN A 227 16.55 30.46 25.67
C GLN A 227 15.73 31.35 26.59
N GLN A 228 15.26 30.84 27.72
CA GLN A 228 14.55 31.59 28.74
C GLN A 228 15.50 32.33 29.69
N GLY A 229 16.82 32.10 29.60
CA GLY A 229 17.84 32.77 30.40
C GLY A 229 18.01 32.20 31.81
N TYR A 230 17.46 31.01 32.08
CA TYR A 230 17.67 30.34 33.38
C TYR A 230 19.02 29.64 33.48
N VAL A 231 19.59 29.25 32.34
CA VAL A 231 20.94 28.68 32.23
C VAL A 231 21.76 29.56 31.29
N THR A 232 22.99 29.88 31.65
CA THR A 232 23.93 30.62 30.82
C THR A 232 25.08 29.68 30.44
N LEU A 233 25.34 29.59 29.14
CA LEU A 233 26.45 28.85 28.57
C LEU A 233 27.48 29.80 27.96
N ASP A 234 28.71 29.35 27.78
CA ASP A 234 29.67 30.09 26.98
C ASP A 234 29.32 30.01 25.47
N ASP A 235 29.97 30.88 24.67
CA ASP A 235 29.65 31.00 23.23
C ASP A 235 29.89 29.68 22.46
N GLU A 236 30.87 28.85 22.88
CA GLU A 236 31.21 27.59 22.21
C GLU A 236 30.16 26.50 22.51
N LEU A 237 29.78 26.37 23.79
CA LEU A 237 28.71 25.46 24.20
C LEU A 237 27.35 25.86 23.65
N GLN A 238 27.07 27.17 23.58
CA GLN A 238 25.84 27.68 22.98
C GLN A 238 25.74 27.29 21.50
N SER A 239 26.82 27.48 20.72
CA SER A 239 26.83 27.09 19.30
C SER A 239 26.62 25.58 19.11
N THR A 240 27.27 24.79 19.95
CA THR A 240 27.12 23.32 19.93
C THR A 240 25.68 22.90 20.27
N LEU A 241 25.07 23.56 21.24
CA LEU A 241 23.67 23.30 21.63
C LEU A 241 22.69 23.67 20.51
N ASP A 242 22.89 24.79 19.82
CA ASP A 242 22.06 25.24 18.69
C ASP A 242 22.11 24.26 17.52
N ASP A 243 23.32 23.74 17.19
CA ASP A 243 23.50 22.73 16.15
C ASP A 243 22.84 21.39 16.53
N ALA A 244 23.04 20.93 17.76
CA ALA A 244 22.42 19.72 18.29
C ALA A 244 20.88 19.83 18.33
N TYR A 245 20.35 20.98 18.78
CA TYR A 245 18.92 21.25 18.78
C TYR A 245 18.31 21.13 17.38
N THR A 246 18.99 21.73 16.37
CA THR A 246 18.52 21.67 14.99
C THR A 246 18.46 20.23 14.48
N GLN A 247 19.49 19.44 14.75
CA GLN A 247 19.55 18.03 14.33
C GLN A 247 18.50 17.17 15.03
N MET A 248 18.38 17.30 16.36
CA MET A 248 17.42 16.52 17.17
C MET A 248 15.97 16.88 16.85
N THR A 249 15.68 18.17 16.64
CA THR A 249 14.35 18.64 16.24
C THR A 249 13.98 18.08 14.85
N ASN A 250 14.91 18.11 13.91
CA ASN A 250 14.69 17.53 12.58
C ASN A 250 14.46 16.03 12.64
N ALA A 251 15.24 15.30 13.44
CA ALA A 251 15.03 13.87 13.63
C ALA A 251 13.64 13.59 14.26
N LYS A 252 13.29 14.34 15.31
CA LYS A 252 11.99 14.23 15.97
C LYS A 252 10.83 14.53 15.02
N LEU A 253 10.90 15.62 14.25
CA LEU A 253 9.87 16.00 13.28
C LEU A 253 9.66 14.94 12.19
N GLN A 254 10.72 14.21 11.82
CA GLN A 254 10.61 13.16 10.81
C GLN A 254 10.12 11.82 11.38
N LEU A 255 10.48 11.50 12.61
CA LEU A 255 10.29 10.16 13.18
C LEU A 255 9.22 10.10 14.28
N GLN A 256 8.79 11.23 14.85
CA GLN A 256 7.79 11.27 15.89
C GLN A 256 6.85 12.46 15.76
N SER A 257 5.58 12.25 16.06
CA SER A 257 4.56 13.26 16.26
C SER A 257 4.04 13.22 17.71
N GLU A 258 3.06 14.05 18.05
CA GLU A 258 2.43 14.01 19.38
C GLU A 258 1.76 12.68 19.71
N GLN A 259 1.23 11.97 18.70
CA GLN A 259 0.44 10.76 18.89
C GLN A 259 1.12 9.48 18.39
N TYR A 260 2.06 9.61 17.44
CA TYR A 260 2.64 8.46 16.75
C TYR A 260 4.14 8.59 16.58
N SER A 261 4.83 7.47 16.70
CA SER A 261 6.22 7.29 16.26
C SER A 261 6.25 6.53 14.94
N ARG A 262 7.16 6.93 14.06
CA ARG A 262 7.39 6.30 12.75
C ARG A 262 8.76 5.62 12.75
N MET A 263 8.75 4.35 12.41
CA MET A 263 9.95 3.55 12.19
C MET A 263 10.04 3.18 10.71
N LEU A 264 11.19 3.36 10.10
CA LEU A 264 11.47 2.99 8.72
C LEU A 264 12.20 1.66 8.70
N ILE A 265 11.73 0.75 7.84
CA ILE A 265 12.28 -0.60 7.67
C ILE A 265 12.71 -0.73 6.23
N TYR A 266 14.01 -0.92 6.03
CA TYR A 266 14.60 -1.14 4.70
C TYR A 266 14.74 -2.64 4.50
N SER A 267 13.95 -3.21 3.58
CA SER A 267 13.94 -4.63 3.31
C SER A 267 14.77 -4.97 2.07
N THR A 268 15.39 -6.15 2.09
CA THR A 268 16.07 -6.76 0.95
C THR A 268 15.10 -7.41 -0.04
N LEU A 269 13.84 -7.64 0.39
CA LEU A 269 12.84 -8.27 -0.43
C LEU A 269 12.34 -7.32 -1.54
N PRO A 270 11.90 -7.85 -2.69
CA PRO A 270 11.27 -7.03 -3.73
C PRO A 270 9.99 -6.40 -3.21
N VAL A 271 9.47 -5.39 -3.94
CA VAL A 271 8.23 -4.69 -3.56
C VAL A 271 7.03 -5.64 -3.56
N SER A 272 6.97 -6.60 -4.47
CA SER A 272 5.88 -7.56 -4.63
C SER A 272 6.34 -9.01 -4.58
N GLY A 273 5.49 -9.87 -4.02
CA GLY A 273 5.70 -11.32 -3.96
C GLY A 273 5.23 -11.92 -2.63
N ASP A 274 4.98 -13.22 -2.64
CA ASP A 274 4.43 -13.94 -1.48
C ASP A 274 5.33 -13.82 -0.23
N GLU A 275 6.65 -13.82 -0.40
CA GLU A 275 7.63 -13.65 0.70
C GLU A 275 7.50 -12.25 1.31
N THR A 276 7.41 -11.22 0.48
CA THR A 276 7.24 -9.83 0.92
C THR A 276 5.91 -9.66 1.67
N TYR A 277 4.84 -10.24 1.15
CA TYR A 277 3.51 -10.15 1.79
C TYR A 277 3.48 -10.90 3.13
N ALA A 278 4.12 -12.06 3.23
CA ALA A 278 4.27 -12.77 4.50
C ALA A 278 5.12 -11.97 5.51
N PHE A 279 6.14 -11.26 5.01
CA PHE A 279 6.97 -10.39 5.84
C PHE A 279 6.19 -9.17 6.34
N THR A 280 5.32 -8.54 5.54
CA THR A 280 4.47 -7.43 6.02
C THR A 280 3.53 -7.87 7.15
N ASP A 281 2.97 -9.09 7.06
CA ASP A 281 2.17 -9.67 8.14
C ASP A 281 3.03 -9.92 9.40
N THR A 282 4.30 -10.35 9.24
CA THR A 282 5.25 -10.55 10.34
C THR A 282 5.59 -9.24 11.04
N VAL A 283 5.92 -8.19 10.30
CA VAL A 283 6.19 -6.85 10.86
C VAL A 283 4.99 -6.34 11.66
N THR A 284 3.79 -6.50 11.10
CA THR A 284 2.55 -6.10 11.79
C THR A 284 2.34 -6.91 13.08
N ALA A 285 2.60 -8.21 13.06
CA ALA A 285 2.46 -9.09 14.23
C ALA A 285 3.48 -8.74 15.33
N ILE A 286 4.73 -8.42 14.97
CA ILE A 286 5.74 -7.95 15.91
C ILE A 286 5.28 -6.66 16.58
N ALA A 287 4.86 -5.65 15.80
CA ALA A 287 4.37 -4.40 16.34
C ALA A 287 3.17 -4.61 17.30
N GLN A 288 2.22 -5.46 16.91
CA GLN A 288 1.04 -5.79 17.72
C GLN A 288 1.40 -6.52 19.04
N LYS A 289 2.49 -7.30 19.06
CA LYS A 289 3.01 -7.95 20.27
C LYS A 289 3.40 -6.94 21.34
N TYR A 290 4.02 -5.82 20.94
CA TYR A 290 4.46 -4.77 21.87
C TYR A 290 3.36 -3.74 22.17
N TYR A 291 2.38 -3.58 21.25
CA TYR A 291 1.23 -2.68 21.39
C TYR A 291 -0.10 -3.44 21.33
N PRO A 292 -0.38 -4.35 22.30
CA PRO A 292 -1.58 -5.18 22.28
C PRO A 292 -2.84 -4.33 22.46
N GLY A 293 -3.76 -4.45 21.51
CA GLY A 293 -5.04 -3.72 21.54
C GLY A 293 -4.96 -2.26 21.04
N GLU A 294 -3.78 -1.76 20.72
CA GLU A 294 -3.58 -0.46 20.10
C GLU A 294 -3.51 -0.58 18.57
N LYS A 295 -3.77 0.52 17.87
CA LYS A 295 -3.70 0.53 16.41
C LYS A 295 -2.26 0.78 15.97
N VAL A 296 -1.72 -0.16 15.22
CA VAL A 296 -0.46 -0.02 14.51
C VAL A 296 -0.74 0.01 13.01
N TYR A 297 0.06 0.73 12.25
CA TYR A 297 -0.10 0.86 10.81
C TYR A 297 1.23 0.59 10.12
N LEU A 298 1.17 -0.18 9.04
CA LEU A 298 2.30 -0.40 8.15
C LEU A 298 1.96 0.21 6.79
N ALA A 299 2.84 1.03 6.25
CA ALA A 299 2.66 1.73 4.98
C ALA A 299 3.91 1.59 4.12
N GLY A 300 3.74 1.46 2.83
CA GLY A 300 4.81 1.33 1.83
C GLY A 300 4.24 0.78 0.53
N ASP A 301 5.06 0.71 -0.50
CA ASP A 301 4.60 0.20 -1.79
C ASP A 301 4.17 -1.26 -1.70
N SER A 302 4.92 -2.08 -0.95
CA SER A 302 4.57 -3.49 -0.72
C SER A 302 3.23 -3.68 -0.01
N THR A 303 2.91 -2.84 0.97
CA THR A 303 1.63 -2.92 1.67
C THR A 303 0.47 -2.53 0.77
N ASN A 304 0.68 -1.52 -0.09
CA ASN A 304 -0.32 -1.12 -1.08
C ASN A 304 -0.61 -2.25 -2.07
N GLU A 305 0.44 -2.90 -2.60
CA GLU A 305 0.29 -4.02 -3.53
C GLU A 305 -0.40 -5.22 -2.89
N TYR A 306 -0.06 -5.54 -1.64
CA TYR A 306 -0.68 -6.61 -0.87
C TYR A 306 -2.18 -6.37 -0.63
N GLU A 307 -2.56 -5.15 -0.24
CA GLU A 307 -3.96 -4.78 -0.08
C GLU A 307 -4.73 -4.81 -1.41
N PHE A 308 -4.08 -4.40 -2.50
CA PHE A 308 -4.65 -4.54 -3.84
C PHE A 308 -4.90 -6.00 -4.18
N GLU A 309 -3.93 -6.88 -4.01
CA GLU A 309 -4.09 -8.30 -4.30
C GLU A 309 -5.25 -8.90 -3.52
N LYS A 310 -5.31 -8.67 -2.20
CA LYS A 310 -6.41 -9.13 -1.35
C LYS A 310 -7.78 -8.62 -1.84
N SER A 311 -7.87 -7.32 -2.13
CA SER A 311 -9.11 -6.68 -2.58
C SER A 311 -9.55 -7.21 -3.94
N PHE A 312 -8.63 -7.33 -4.90
CA PHE A 312 -8.94 -7.82 -6.23
C PHE A 312 -9.35 -9.30 -6.24
N ALA A 313 -8.72 -10.13 -5.43
CA ALA A 313 -9.11 -11.54 -5.32
C ALA A 313 -10.57 -11.71 -4.88
N VAL A 314 -11.02 -10.87 -3.94
CA VAL A 314 -12.43 -10.83 -3.48
C VAL A 314 -13.33 -10.23 -4.56
N ASP A 315 -12.96 -9.07 -5.09
CA ASP A 315 -13.74 -8.35 -6.10
C ASP A 315 -13.94 -9.17 -7.37
N ASN A 316 -12.92 -9.87 -7.84
CA ASN A 316 -13.02 -10.73 -9.01
C ASN A 316 -14.06 -11.85 -8.83
N LYS A 317 -14.11 -12.48 -7.65
CA LYS A 317 -15.13 -13.48 -7.30
C LYS A 317 -16.53 -12.86 -7.28
N VAL A 318 -16.69 -11.72 -6.63
CA VAL A 318 -17.98 -11.01 -6.52
C VAL A 318 -18.47 -10.59 -7.89
N VAL A 319 -17.62 -9.93 -8.70
CA VAL A 319 -17.98 -9.48 -10.05
C VAL A 319 -18.35 -10.66 -10.95
N SER A 320 -17.61 -11.77 -10.88
CA SER A 320 -17.90 -12.97 -11.68
C SER A 320 -19.27 -13.56 -11.31
N ILE A 321 -19.56 -13.74 -10.02
CA ILE A 321 -20.83 -14.30 -9.56
C ILE A 321 -21.99 -13.38 -9.93
N VAL A 322 -21.88 -12.07 -9.65
CA VAL A 322 -22.94 -11.10 -9.94
C VAL A 322 -23.17 -10.98 -11.45
N SER A 323 -22.11 -10.99 -12.26
CA SER A 323 -22.22 -10.99 -13.73
C SER A 323 -22.98 -12.21 -14.24
N ILE A 324 -22.67 -13.41 -13.76
CA ILE A 324 -23.36 -14.64 -14.10
C ILE A 324 -24.84 -14.55 -13.75
N LEU A 325 -25.16 -14.08 -12.55
CA LEU A 325 -26.55 -13.94 -12.10
C LEU A 325 -27.35 -12.95 -12.94
N ILE A 326 -26.77 -11.79 -13.26
CA ILE A 326 -27.43 -10.77 -14.09
C ILE A 326 -27.65 -11.29 -15.51
N VAL A 327 -26.62 -11.91 -16.10
CA VAL A 327 -26.74 -12.50 -17.45
C VAL A 327 -27.75 -13.64 -17.46
N MET A 328 -27.75 -14.50 -16.45
CA MET A 328 -28.75 -15.56 -16.28
C MET A 328 -30.15 -14.99 -16.24
N ALA A 329 -30.40 -13.96 -15.42
CA ALA A 329 -31.70 -13.32 -15.32
C ALA A 329 -32.18 -12.78 -16.67
N VAL A 330 -31.32 -12.02 -17.37
CA VAL A 330 -31.63 -11.44 -18.70
C VAL A 330 -31.95 -12.54 -19.70
N LEU A 331 -31.16 -13.60 -19.75
CA LEU A 331 -31.38 -14.71 -20.68
C LEU A 331 -32.65 -15.51 -20.35
N LEU A 332 -32.98 -15.71 -19.07
CA LEU A 332 -34.24 -16.33 -18.67
C LEU A 332 -35.46 -15.53 -19.11
N PHE A 333 -35.40 -14.21 -19.04
CA PHE A 333 -36.47 -13.33 -19.56
C PHE A 333 -36.55 -13.34 -21.09
N THR A 334 -35.41 -13.54 -21.79
CA THR A 334 -35.35 -13.48 -23.25
C THR A 334 -35.74 -14.82 -23.88
N PHE A 335 -35.35 -15.94 -23.29
CA PHE A 335 -35.60 -17.28 -23.81
C PHE A 335 -36.72 -17.99 -23.01
N ASN A 336 -37.68 -18.58 -23.70
CA ASN A 336 -38.75 -19.39 -23.08
C ASN A 336 -38.27 -20.78 -22.63
N SER A 337 -36.99 -20.95 -22.34
CA SER A 337 -36.38 -22.22 -21.93
C SER A 337 -35.29 -21.95 -20.88
N ALA A 338 -35.31 -22.68 -19.78
CA ALA A 338 -34.29 -22.60 -18.74
C ALA A 338 -32.95 -23.26 -19.12
N GLY A 339 -32.96 -24.21 -20.05
CA GLY A 339 -31.77 -24.93 -20.47
C GLY A 339 -30.83 -24.11 -21.35
N MET A 340 -31.37 -23.26 -22.23
CA MET A 340 -30.57 -22.40 -23.13
C MET A 340 -29.68 -21.42 -22.39
N PRO A 341 -30.17 -20.65 -21.40
CA PRO A 341 -29.35 -19.75 -20.60
C PRO A 341 -28.17 -20.46 -19.91
N VAL A 342 -28.41 -21.63 -19.33
CA VAL A 342 -27.36 -22.40 -18.65
C VAL A 342 -26.25 -22.80 -19.62
N LEU A 343 -26.61 -23.34 -20.81
CA LEU A 343 -25.63 -23.71 -21.83
C LEU A 343 -24.83 -22.51 -22.34
N LEU A 344 -25.51 -21.37 -22.58
CA LEU A 344 -24.84 -20.15 -23.05
C LEU A 344 -23.84 -19.62 -22.01
N ILE A 345 -24.22 -19.61 -20.73
CA ILE A 345 -23.33 -19.17 -19.65
C ILE A 345 -22.14 -20.13 -19.48
N LEU A 346 -22.36 -21.43 -19.56
CA LEU A 346 -21.26 -22.41 -19.49
C LEU A 346 -20.26 -22.20 -20.64
N VAL A 347 -20.73 -21.93 -21.85
CA VAL A 347 -19.85 -21.64 -22.99
C VAL A 347 -19.12 -20.32 -22.80
N ILE A 348 -19.80 -19.25 -22.39
CA ILE A 348 -19.19 -17.92 -22.14
C ILE A 348 -18.13 -18.04 -21.04
N GLN A 349 -18.47 -18.67 -19.91
CA GLN A 349 -17.57 -18.84 -18.78
C GLN A 349 -16.37 -19.74 -19.12
N GLY A 350 -16.60 -20.82 -19.89
CA GLY A 350 -15.52 -21.66 -20.38
C GLY A 350 -14.56 -20.90 -21.31
N CYS A 351 -15.08 -20.04 -22.19
CA CYS A 351 -14.24 -19.19 -23.05
C CYS A 351 -13.42 -18.13 -22.27
N ILE A 352 -13.93 -17.71 -21.09
CA ILE A 352 -13.19 -16.77 -20.22
C ILE A 352 -12.01 -17.48 -19.55
N TRP A 353 -12.16 -18.76 -19.21
CA TRP A 353 -11.11 -19.54 -18.54
C TRP A 353 -10.02 -20.06 -19.51
N ILE A 354 -10.35 -20.27 -20.81
CA ILE A 354 -9.40 -20.68 -21.86
C ILE A 354 -8.56 -19.51 -22.34
#